data_11ebe5f10ba2020aea3110dede844988
#
_entry.id   11ebe5f10ba2020aea3110dede844988
#
_cell.length_a   1.000
_cell.length_b   1.000
_cell.length_c   1.000
_cell.angle_alpha   90.00
_cell.angle_beta   90.00
_cell.angle_gamma   90.00
#
_symmetry.space_group_name_H-M   'P 1'
#
loop_
_entity.id
_entity.type
_entity.pdbx_description
1 polymer ?
#
loop_
_entity_poly.entity_id
_entity_poly.type
_entity_poly.pdbx_seq_one_letter_code
_entity_poly.pdbx_strand_id
1 'polypeptide(L)'
;MKAKLVAAIAASLTLSTPAFAVEWNFYHHQSAPLFATSRGAKLLSETIEKSTNGELTARLHLSGTLQIAPNNITIAVSEGVVQLADDLFNSGNIPLAGIPRLPGLVRNYDEFAKAADVLRPYLEKAFAEKGVVMLADYTYPLQVIWGRKKLTSLEDIKGLKLRVAQPEQGEMVRRFGGTSITLSAPEVPSALDRGVVDGIFTAGVGAVLWKDLLKYGFLIPVNWNNSYIIANAEAFNKLSPDLQGKLRKAAQEAGKWNQDTMRKEETDTVKILADAGYTITTATPEEAAKVATTMQPYWDEWAKSRGPVVVEALAKVRAALGR
;
A
#
# COMPACT_ATOMS: atom_id res chain seq x y z
N MET A 1 -38.15 0.23 75.81
CA MET A 1 -36.74 0.11 75.26
C MET A 1 -36.82 -0.18 73.77
N LYS A 2 -36.52 0.78 72.91
CA LYS A 2 -36.54 0.61 71.43
C LYS A 2 -35.11 0.57 70.96
N ALA A 3 -34.63 -0.59 70.51
CA ALA A 3 -33.33 -0.75 69.90
C ALA A 3 -33.35 -0.22 68.46
N LYS A 4 -32.48 0.74 68.13
CA LYS A 4 -32.26 1.27 66.78
C LYS A 4 -31.17 0.42 66.11
N LEU A 5 -31.54 -0.27 65.05
CA LEU A 5 -30.62 -1.01 64.16
C LEU A 5 -29.95 0.02 63.23
N VAL A 6 -28.63 0.18 63.33
CA VAL A 6 -27.85 1.01 62.39
C VAL A 6 -27.30 0.07 61.33
N ALA A 7 -27.81 0.19 60.10
CA ALA A 7 -27.26 -0.51 58.95
C ALA A 7 -26.07 0.26 58.41
N ALA A 8 -24.85 -0.33 58.50
CA ALA A 8 -23.66 0.21 57.88
C ALA A 8 -23.61 -0.23 56.40
N ILE A 9 -23.73 0.71 55.50
CA ILE A 9 -23.53 0.52 54.07
C ILE A 9 -22.01 0.57 53.81
N ALA A 10 -21.41 -0.60 53.57
CA ALA A 10 -20.04 -0.67 53.11
C ALA A 10 -20.00 -0.34 51.58
N ALA A 11 -19.55 0.87 51.27
CA ALA A 11 -19.24 1.27 49.89
C ALA A 11 -17.94 0.61 49.49
N SER A 12 -18.02 -0.41 48.65
CA SER A 12 -16.86 -1.03 48.02
C SER A 12 -16.27 -0.06 46.98
N LEU A 13 -15.27 0.71 47.35
CA LEU A 13 -14.44 1.42 46.39
C LEU A 13 -13.63 0.38 45.60
N THR A 14 -14.04 0.08 44.40
CA THR A 14 -13.21 -0.62 43.41
C THR A 14 -12.09 0.33 43.01
N LEU A 15 -10.92 0.17 43.60
CA LEU A 15 -9.67 0.76 43.15
C LEU A 15 -9.38 0.15 41.78
N SER A 16 -9.78 0.84 40.69
CA SER A 16 -9.23 0.57 39.37
C SER A 16 -7.73 0.89 39.43
N THR A 17 -6.90 -0.16 39.41
CA THR A 17 -5.48 -0.01 39.16
C THR A 17 -5.31 0.73 37.83
N PRO A 18 -4.50 1.80 37.78
CA PRO A 18 -4.22 2.45 36.50
C PRO A 18 -3.59 1.38 35.59
N ALA A 19 -4.30 1.00 34.54
CA ALA A 19 -3.70 0.24 33.46
C ALA A 19 -2.54 1.07 32.94
N PHE A 20 -1.32 0.54 33.00
CA PHE A 20 -0.18 1.23 32.42
C PHE A 20 -0.42 1.34 30.91
N ALA A 21 -0.50 2.59 30.43
CA ALA A 21 -0.61 2.87 29.01
C ALA A 21 0.58 2.22 28.26
N VAL A 22 0.28 1.40 27.28
CA VAL A 22 1.28 0.80 26.41
C VAL A 22 1.50 1.74 25.23
N GLU A 23 2.71 2.27 25.08
CA GLU A 23 3.06 3.09 23.92
C GLU A 23 3.81 2.23 22.89
N TRP A 24 3.32 2.23 21.63
CA TRP A 24 3.94 1.62 20.48
C TRP A 24 4.55 2.65 19.56
N ASN A 25 5.71 2.34 18.98
CA ASN A 25 6.24 3.09 17.84
C ASN A 25 5.55 2.62 16.57
N PHE A 26 4.93 3.54 15.83
CA PHE A 26 4.26 3.31 14.57
C PHE A 26 5.06 3.97 13.43
N TYR A 27 5.65 3.19 12.54
CA TYR A 27 6.41 3.67 11.40
C TYR A 27 5.57 3.68 10.12
N HIS A 28 5.60 4.81 9.40
CA HIS A 28 4.92 4.98 8.12
C HIS A 28 5.91 5.26 7.00
N HIS A 29 5.76 4.59 5.86
CA HIS A 29 6.68 4.63 4.73
C HIS A 29 6.75 5.97 3.98
N GLN A 30 5.79 6.87 4.14
CA GLN A 30 5.79 8.21 3.54
C GLN A 30 6.46 9.24 4.44
N SER A 31 7.19 10.19 3.81
CA SER A 31 7.87 11.27 4.52
C SER A 31 7.04 12.56 4.63
N ALA A 32 6.10 12.77 3.71
CA ALA A 32 5.32 14.00 3.67
C ALA A 32 3.94 13.83 4.33
N PRO A 33 3.54 14.71 5.28
CA PRO A 33 2.29 14.55 6.02
C PRO A 33 1.03 14.79 5.19
N LEU A 34 1.15 15.43 4.02
CA LEU A 34 0.01 15.74 3.16
C LEU A 34 -0.51 14.58 2.30
N PHE A 35 0.24 13.48 2.15
CA PHE A 35 -0.27 12.31 1.45
C PHE A 35 -1.46 11.68 2.18
N ALA A 36 -2.44 11.16 1.43
CA ALA A 36 -3.61 10.49 2.00
C ALA A 36 -3.20 9.42 3.02
N THR A 37 -2.22 8.58 2.69
CA THR A 37 -1.76 7.51 3.57
C THR A 37 -1.09 8.01 4.85
N SER A 38 -0.39 9.16 4.82
CA SER A 38 0.15 9.78 6.03
C SER A 38 -0.96 10.33 6.93
N ARG A 39 -2.03 10.92 6.33
CA ARG A 39 -3.21 11.34 7.06
C ARG A 39 -3.97 10.16 7.68
N GLY A 40 -4.06 9.05 6.93
CA GLY A 40 -4.64 7.80 7.44
C GLY A 40 -3.81 7.16 8.55
N ALA A 41 -2.49 7.25 8.51
CA ALA A 41 -1.61 6.82 9.59
C ALA A 41 -1.85 7.64 10.87
N LYS A 42 -2.03 8.96 10.73
CA LYS A 42 -2.42 9.82 11.85
C LYS A 42 -3.80 9.43 12.41
N LEU A 43 -4.78 9.22 11.52
CA LEU A 43 -6.11 8.75 11.90
C LEU A 43 -6.04 7.41 12.65
N LEU A 44 -5.19 6.49 12.21
CA LEU A 44 -4.98 5.21 12.90
C LEU A 44 -4.46 5.43 14.33
N SER A 45 -3.43 6.26 14.53
CA SER A 45 -2.91 6.59 15.85
C SER A 45 -4.00 7.15 16.78
N GLU A 46 -4.76 8.14 16.29
CA GLU A 46 -5.85 8.77 17.04
C GLU A 46 -7.00 7.79 17.35
N THR A 47 -7.32 6.89 16.40
CA THR A 47 -8.38 5.88 16.58
C THR A 47 -7.95 4.82 17.61
N ILE A 48 -6.69 4.39 17.59
CA ILE A 48 -6.15 3.46 18.60
C ILE A 48 -6.30 4.08 19.99
N GLU A 49 -5.77 5.27 20.22
CA GLU A 49 -5.82 5.96 21.51
C GLU A 49 -7.27 6.13 22.00
N LYS A 50 -8.14 6.63 21.13
CA LYS A 50 -9.56 6.87 21.47
C LYS A 50 -10.32 5.58 21.78
N SER A 51 -10.17 4.55 20.96
CA SER A 51 -10.92 3.29 21.12
C SER A 51 -10.48 2.47 22.33
N THR A 52 -9.23 2.66 22.76
CA THR A 52 -8.65 1.98 23.92
C THR A 52 -8.66 2.84 25.18
N ASN A 53 -9.28 4.03 25.16
CA ASN A 53 -9.25 5.00 26.26
C ASN A 53 -7.83 5.30 26.77
N GLY A 54 -6.83 5.30 25.86
CA GLY A 54 -5.43 5.54 26.17
C GLY A 54 -4.67 4.34 26.75
N GLU A 55 -5.29 3.15 26.87
CA GLU A 55 -4.57 1.94 27.30
C GLU A 55 -3.50 1.50 26.28
N LEU A 56 -3.73 1.78 24.99
CA LEU A 56 -2.75 1.62 23.92
C LEU A 56 -2.65 2.93 23.14
N THR A 57 -1.42 3.41 22.95
CA THR A 57 -1.12 4.55 22.09
C THR A 57 -0.12 4.15 21.01
N ALA A 58 -0.18 4.81 19.85
CA ALA A 58 0.73 4.56 18.74
C ALA A 58 1.40 5.87 18.30
N ARG A 59 2.67 6.04 18.64
CA ARG A 59 3.47 7.21 18.27
C ARG A 59 3.91 7.10 16.82
N LEU A 60 3.34 7.98 15.98
CA LEU A 60 3.61 8.00 14.54
C LEU A 60 5.00 8.58 14.22
N HIS A 61 5.77 7.81 13.45
CA HIS A 61 7.04 8.18 12.85
C HIS A 61 6.93 8.13 11.33
N LEU A 62 7.03 9.25 10.65
CA LEU A 62 7.07 9.30 9.19
C LEU A 62 8.46 8.86 8.68
N SER A 63 8.52 8.40 7.43
CA SER A 63 9.77 7.98 6.78
C SER A 63 10.84 9.06 6.87
N GLY A 64 12.06 8.63 7.20
CA GLY A 64 13.21 9.53 7.43
C GLY A 64 13.38 10.01 8.88
N THR A 65 12.40 9.81 9.78
CA THR A 65 12.55 10.16 11.20
C THR A 65 13.22 9.05 12.01
N LEU A 66 13.10 7.81 11.55
CA LEU A 66 13.87 6.66 12.02
C LEU A 66 14.75 6.15 10.88
N GLN A 67 15.92 5.58 11.19
CA GLN A 67 16.84 5.05 10.18
C GLN A 67 16.41 3.65 9.71
N ILE A 68 15.19 3.55 9.17
CA ILE A 68 14.63 2.33 8.62
C ILE A 68 14.58 2.51 7.09
N ALA A 69 15.37 1.72 6.37
CA ALA A 69 15.32 1.68 4.92
C ALA A 69 13.96 1.14 4.45
N PRO A 70 13.37 1.64 3.35
CA PRO A 70 12.05 1.22 2.90
C PRO A 70 11.87 -0.30 2.78
N ASN A 71 12.84 -1.01 2.22
CA ASN A 71 12.79 -2.47 2.07
C ASN A 71 12.98 -3.26 3.38
N ASN A 72 13.28 -2.58 4.49
CA ASN A 72 13.51 -3.19 5.80
C ASN A 72 12.35 -2.96 6.79
N ILE A 73 11.23 -2.37 6.36
CA ILE A 73 10.11 -2.08 7.26
C ILE A 73 9.56 -3.38 7.89
N THR A 74 9.28 -4.41 7.07
CA THR A 74 8.84 -5.71 7.59
C THR A 74 9.83 -6.30 8.61
N ILE A 75 11.14 -6.18 8.34
CA ILE A 75 12.21 -6.67 9.22
C ILE A 75 12.21 -5.88 10.52
N ALA A 76 12.14 -4.55 10.46
CA ALA A 76 12.10 -3.69 11.65
C ALA A 76 10.91 -4.00 12.57
N VAL A 77 9.74 -4.34 11.98
CA VAL A 77 8.59 -4.82 12.76
C VAL A 77 8.86 -6.21 13.33
N SER A 78 9.39 -7.14 12.54
CA SER A 78 9.73 -8.50 12.98
C SER A 78 10.67 -8.49 14.20
N GLU A 79 11.68 -7.65 14.17
CA GLU A 79 12.70 -7.50 15.22
C GLU A 79 12.23 -6.63 16.40
N GLY A 80 11.03 -6.05 16.34
CA GLY A 80 10.47 -5.21 17.41
C GLY A 80 11.10 -3.81 17.51
N VAL A 81 11.87 -3.37 16.51
CA VAL A 81 12.39 -1.98 16.41
C VAL A 81 11.24 -0.99 16.44
N VAL A 82 10.15 -1.33 15.76
CA VAL A 82 8.84 -0.67 15.85
C VAL A 82 7.75 -1.73 16.02
N GLN A 83 6.70 -1.40 16.78
CA GLN A 83 5.62 -2.36 17.07
C GLN A 83 4.53 -2.36 16.01
N LEU A 84 4.37 -1.27 15.28
CA LEU A 84 3.36 -1.09 14.24
C LEU A 84 4.02 -0.44 13.02
N ALA A 85 3.63 -0.84 11.82
CA ALA A 85 4.05 -0.16 10.61
C ALA A 85 2.99 -0.21 9.50
N ASP A 86 3.08 0.77 8.59
CA ASP A 86 2.43 0.76 7.28
C ASP A 86 3.52 0.53 6.21
N ASP A 87 3.53 -0.67 5.65
CA ASP A 87 4.60 -1.17 4.78
C ASP A 87 4.14 -1.33 3.33
N LEU A 88 4.56 -0.38 2.49
CA LEU A 88 4.39 -0.45 1.03
C LEU A 88 5.48 -1.31 0.36
N PHE A 89 6.66 -1.44 0.95
CA PHE A 89 7.85 -2.02 0.31
C PHE A 89 8.08 -3.49 0.66
N ASN A 90 7.05 -4.18 1.04
CA ASN A 90 7.03 -5.52 1.62
C ASN A 90 7.39 -6.67 0.65
N SER A 91 7.27 -6.50 -0.68
CA SER A 91 7.37 -7.61 -1.65
C SER A 91 8.74 -8.30 -1.69
N GLY A 92 9.81 -7.64 -1.25
CA GLY A 92 11.12 -8.26 -1.07
C GLY A 92 11.16 -9.28 0.07
N ASN A 93 10.43 -9.00 1.15
CA ASN A 93 10.34 -9.86 2.34
C ASN A 93 9.18 -10.85 2.27
N ILE A 94 8.09 -10.47 1.59
CA ILE A 94 6.85 -11.22 1.41
C ILE A 94 6.54 -11.29 -0.09
N PRO A 95 7.13 -12.23 -0.85
CA PRO A 95 6.96 -12.30 -2.30
C PRO A 95 5.51 -12.39 -2.76
N LEU A 96 4.62 -13.03 -1.99
CA LEU A 96 3.19 -13.11 -2.24
C LEU A 96 2.53 -11.73 -2.39
N ALA A 97 3.01 -10.73 -1.67
CA ALA A 97 2.52 -9.35 -1.73
C ALA A 97 2.83 -8.67 -3.08
N GLY A 98 3.74 -9.24 -3.86
CA GLY A 98 4.07 -8.77 -5.22
C GLY A 98 3.09 -9.24 -6.30
N ILE A 99 2.24 -10.24 -6.03
CA ILE A 99 1.33 -10.78 -7.06
C ILE A 99 0.40 -9.70 -7.65
N PRO A 100 -0.30 -8.85 -6.87
CA PRO A 100 -1.15 -7.80 -7.44
C PRO A 100 -0.38 -6.73 -8.23
N ARG A 101 0.94 -6.67 -8.04
CA ARG A 101 1.82 -5.71 -8.73
C ARG A 101 2.27 -6.17 -10.12
N LEU A 102 1.96 -7.41 -10.50
CA LEU A 102 2.29 -7.92 -11.83
C LEU A 102 1.51 -7.15 -12.90
N PRO A 103 2.20 -6.55 -13.90
CA PRO A 103 1.54 -5.71 -14.89
C PRO A 103 0.45 -6.45 -15.66
N GLY A 104 -0.74 -5.85 -15.76
CA GLY A 104 -1.89 -6.38 -16.46
C GLY A 104 -2.61 -7.54 -15.77
N LEU A 105 -2.13 -8.04 -14.62
CA LEU A 105 -2.79 -9.12 -13.90
C LEU A 105 -4.11 -8.66 -13.27
N VAL A 106 -4.11 -7.50 -12.63
CA VAL A 106 -5.27 -6.88 -11.98
C VAL A 106 -5.58 -5.57 -12.69
N ARG A 107 -6.80 -5.38 -13.20
CA ARG A 107 -7.15 -4.25 -14.09
C ARG A 107 -8.05 -3.18 -13.46
N ASN A 108 -8.74 -3.53 -12.37
CA ASN A 108 -9.67 -2.62 -11.69
C ASN A 108 -9.80 -2.98 -10.20
N TYR A 109 -10.53 -2.14 -9.44
CA TYR A 109 -10.71 -2.34 -8.00
C TYR A 109 -11.46 -3.63 -7.65
N ASP A 110 -12.44 -4.06 -8.46
CA ASP A 110 -13.19 -5.30 -8.20
C ASP A 110 -12.28 -6.53 -8.39
N GLU A 111 -11.43 -6.52 -9.42
CA GLU A 111 -10.41 -7.56 -9.60
C GLU A 111 -9.36 -7.53 -8.48
N PHE A 112 -8.99 -6.34 -8.01
CA PHE A 112 -8.09 -6.22 -6.85
C PHE A 112 -8.71 -6.85 -5.60
N ALA A 113 -9.97 -6.56 -5.31
CA ALA A 113 -10.66 -7.14 -4.16
C ALA A 113 -10.69 -8.68 -4.23
N LYS A 114 -11.03 -9.24 -5.40
CA LYS A 114 -10.98 -10.70 -5.61
C LYS A 114 -9.59 -11.29 -5.42
N ALA A 115 -8.55 -10.63 -5.94
CA ALA A 115 -7.18 -11.07 -5.76
C ALA A 115 -6.73 -11.00 -4.29
N ALA A 116 -7.10 -9.92 -3.58
CA ALA A 116 -6.80 -9.74 -2.17
C ALA A 116 -7.46 -10.83 -1.31
N ASP A 117 -8.73 -11.16 -1.56
CA ASP A 117 -9.44 -12.24 -0.84
C ASP A 117 -8.75 -13.60 -1.03
N VAL A 118 -8.32 -13.93 -2.26
CA VAL A 118 -7.56 -15.16 -2.55
C VAL A 118 -6.21 -15.16 -1.84
N LEU A 119 -5.53 -14.02 -1.81
CA LEU A 119 -4.18 -13.91 -1.26
C LEU A 119 -4.15 -13.79 0.27
N ARG A 120 -5.22 -13.34 0.90
CA ARG A 120 -5.28 -13.09 2.35
C ARG A 120 -4.73 -14.23 3.20
N PRO A 121 -5.19 -15.50 3.08
CA PRO A 121 -4.69 -16.59 3.90
C PRO A 121 -3.20 -16.89 3.66
N TYR A 122 -2.72 -16.70 2.44
CA TYR A 122 -1.30 -16.86 2.12
C TYR A 122 -0.44 -15.75 2.74
N LEU A 123 -0.94 -14.52 2.68
CA LEU A 123 -0.25 -13.35 3.23
C LEU A 123 -0.21 -13.40 4.76
N GLU A 124 -1.33 -13.71 5.42
CA GLU A 124 -1.39 -13.86 6.87
C GLU A 124 -0.36 -14.90 7.36
N LYS A 125 -0.28 -16.05 6.66
CA LYS A 125 0.72 -17.08 6.98
C LYS A 125 2.15 -16.59 6.74
N ALA A 126 2.41 -15.96 5.59
CA ALA A 126 3.75 -15.49 5.26
C ALA A 126 4.26 -14.39 6.20
N PHE A 127 3.39 -13.49 6.64
CA PHE A 127 3.72 -12.51 7.69
C PHE A 127 3.94 -13.19 9.04
N ALA A 128 3.10 -14.15 9.42
CA ALA A 128 3.24 -14.89 10.68
C ALA A 128 4.57 -15.66 10.75
N GLU A 129 5.03 -16.27 9.65
CA GLU A 129 6.34 -16.92 9.55
C GLU A 129 7.51 -15.96 9.76
N LYS A 130 7.29 -14.65 9.61
CA LYS A 130 8.24 -13.58 9.91
C LYS A 130 8.07 -12.98 11.31
N GLY A 131 7.21 -13.56 12.16
CA GLY A 131 6.91 -12.96 13.48
C GLY A 131 6.11 -11.66 13.40
N VAL A 132 5.32 -11.50 12.35
CA VAL A 132 4.52 -10.29 12.06
C VAL A 132 3.05 -10.65 11.94
N VAL A 133 2.16 -9.82 12.47
CA VAL A 133 0.71 -9.94 12.32
C VAL A 133 0.25 -8.94 11.26
N MET A 134 -0.42 -9.43 10.21
CA MET A 134 -1.13 -8.58 9.27
C MET A 134 -2.46 -8.13 9.90
N LEU A 135 -2.64 -6.81 10.05
CA LEU A 135 -3.84 -6.21 10.64
C LEU A 135 -4.84 -5.76 9.57
N ALA A 136 -4.34 -5.14 8.52
CA ALA A 136 -5.12 -4.65 7.39
C ALA A 136 -4.28 -4.54 6.13
N ASP A 137 -4.95 -4.42 5.00
CA ASP A 137 -4.37 -4.13 3.70
C ASP A 137 -5.19 -3.04 2.99
N TYR A 138 -4.56 -2.36 2.06
CA TYR A 138 -5.22 -1.43 1.15
C TYR A 138 -4.41 -1.27 -0.14
N THR A 139 -5.06 -0.75 -1.19
CA THR A 139 -4.40 -0.51 -2.47
C THR A 139 -4.32 0.97 -2.80
N TYR A 140 -3.23 1.34 -3.45
CA TYR A 140 -3.06 2.62 -4.10
C TYR A 140 -3.86 2.67 -5.40
N PRO A 141 -4.10 3.86 -5.98
CA PRO A 141 -4.67 3.98 -7.30
C PRO A 141 -3.81 3.27 -8.36
N LEU A 142 -4.48 2.88 -9.44
CA LEU A 142 -3.85 2.21 -10.56
C LEU A 142 -2.70 3.04 -11.12
N GLN A 143 -1.56 2.39 -11.36
CA GLN A 143 -0.43 3.03 -12.00
C GLN A 143 -0.67 3.11 -13.51
N VAL A 144 -0.44 4.29 -14.06
CA VAL A 144 -0.60 4.62 -15.48
C VAL A 144 0.64 5.33 -16.00
N ILE A 145 0.67 5.70 -17.28
CA ILE A 145 1.83 6.36 -17.89
C ILE A 145 1.55 7.87 -18.03
N TRP A 146 2.48 8.68 -17.52
CA TRP A 146 2.51 10.12 -17.72
C TRP A 146 3.78 10.50 -18.48
N GLY A 147 3.67 11.39 -19.47
CA GLY A 147 4.79 11.65 -20.36
C GLY A 147 4.87 13.09 -20.86
N ARG A 148 6.02 13.37 -21.50
CA ARG A 148 6.28 14.60 -22.25
C ARG A 148 5.81 14.49 -23.71
N LYS A 149 5.55 13.28 -24.18
CA LYS A 149 5.02 12.96 -25.51
C LYS A 149 3.66 12.29 -25.39
N LYS A 150 2.79 12.52 -26.35
CA LYS A 150 1.48 11.89 -26.43
C LYS A 150 1.64 10.41 -26.72
N LEU A 151 0.99 9.58 -25.91
CA LEU A 151 0.79 8.18 -26.18
C LEU A 151 -0.71 7.92 -26.44
N THR A 152 -0.98 7.12 -27.44
CA THR A 152 -2.32 6.73 -27.83
C THR A 152 -2.49 5.21 -27.89
N SER A 153 -1.37 4.50 -27.88
CA SER A 153 -1.30 3.04 -27.93
C SER A 153 -0.05 2.51 -27.21
N LEU A 154 0.00 1.20 -26.99
CA LEU A 154 1.18 0.53 -26.42
C LEU A 154 2.38 0.57 -27.36
N GLU A 155 2.17 0.67 -28.66
CA GLU A 155 3.23 0.80 -29.68
C GLU A 155 4.03 2.09 -29.50
N ASP A 156 3.40 3.14 -28.96
CA ASP A 156 4.05 4.43 -28.70
C ASP A 156 5.10 4.38 -27.56
N ILE A 157 5.15 3.27 -26.80
CA ILE A 157 6.19 3.00 -25.80
C ILE A 157 7.53 2.69 -26.46
N LYS A 158 7.52 2.22 -27.70
CA LYS A 158 8.74 1.83 -28.42
C LYS A 158 9.72 3.01 -28.52
N GLY A 159 10.94 2.77 -28.06
CA GLY A 159 12.03 3.75 -28.09
C GLY A 159 11.96 4.81 -26.99
N LEU A 160 10.91 4.84 -26.14
CA LEU A 160 10.84 5.76 -25.02
C LEU A 160 11.69 5.27 -23.85
N LYS A 161 12.22 6.23 -23.10
CA LYS A 161 12.85 6.02 -21.79
C LYS A 161 11.83 6.33 -20.70
N LEU A 162 11.37 5.34 -20.00
CA LEU A 162 10.33 5.50 -18.98
C LEU A 162 10.88 5.23 -17.59
N ARG A 163 10.62 6.16 -16.67
CA ARG A 163 10.93 5.94 -15.26
C ARG A 163 9.93 4.97 -14.66
N VAL A 164 10.45 4.00 -13.94
CA VAL A 164 9.68 3.03 -13.17
C VAL A 164 10.07 3.09 -11.69
N ALA A 165 9.15 2.73 -10.82
CA ALA A 165 9.42 2.61 -9.39
C ALA A 165 9.78 1.17 -9.00
N GLN A 166 9.43 0.20 -9.83
CA GLN A 166 9.54 -1.23 -9.54
C GLN A 166 10.03 -2.03 -10.76
N PRO A 167 10.78 -3.13 -10.55
CA PRO A 167 11.30 -3.96 -11.63
C PRO A 167 10.23 -4.52 -12.57
N GLU A 168 9.05 -4.88 -12.02
CA GLU A 168 7.92 -5.45 -12.76
C GLU A 168 7.40 -4.46 -13.83
N GLN A 169 7.35 -3.16 -13.49
CA GLN A 169 7.01 -2.11 -14.46
C GLN A 169 8.07 -2.03 -15.57
N GLY A 170 9.35 -2.18 -15.19
CA GLY A 170 10.47 -2.17 -16.13
C GLY A 170 10.39 -3.31 -17.15
N GLU A 171 9.93 -4.49 -16.74
CA GLU A 171 9.70 -5.61 -17.65
C GLU A 171 8.63 -5.28 -18.69
N MET A 172 7.52 -4.66 -18.27
CA MET A 172 6.50 -4.20 -19.21
C MET A 172 7.08 -3.24 -20.24
N VAL A 173 7.82 -2.21 -19.80
CA VAL A 173 8.44 -1.25 -20.72
C VAL A 173 9.30 -1.95 -21.76
N ARG A 174 10.15 -2.90 -21.35
CA ARG A 174 11.03 -3.66 -22.26
C ARG A 174 10.26 -4.50 -23.26
N ARG A 175 9.18 -5.17 -22.84
CA ARG A 175 8.35 -6.00 -23.73
C ARG A 175 7.60 -5.18 -24.79
N PHE A 176 7.33 -3.91 -24.52
CA PHE A 176 6.77 -2.96 -25.50
C PHE A 176 7.85 -2.11 -26.20
N GLY A 177 9.12 -2.53 -26.14
CA GLY A 177 10.21 -1.93 -26.93
C GLY A 177 10.77 -0.62 -26.40
N GLY A 178 10.43 -0.25 -25.15
CA GLY A 178 11.00 0.91 -24.46
C GLY A 178 12.22 0.55 -23.59
N THR A 179 12.81 1.56 -22.99
CA THR A 179 13.89 1.43 -22.00
C THR A 179 13.38 1.89 -20.64
N SER A 180 13.53 1.06 -19.62
CA SER A 180 13.16 1.42 -18.25
C SER A 180 14.36 1.94 -17.46
N ILE A 181 14.12 2.96 -16.63
CA ILE A 181 15.09 3.51 -15.69
C ILE A 181 14.42 3.54 -14.30
N THR A 182 14.98 2.78 -13.37
CA THR A 182 14.46 2.74 -12.00
C THR A 182 15.02 3.92 -11.22
N LEU A 183 14.13 4.81 -10.76
CA LEU A 183 14.47 5.99 -9.96
C LEU A 183 13.51 6.13 -8.78
N SER A 184 14.03 6.59 -7.65
CA SER A 184 13.22 7.02 -6.52
C SER A 184 12.44 8.31 -6.84
N ALA A 185 11.36 8.59 -6.09
CA ALA A 185 10.52 9.76 -6.35
C ALA A 185 11.29 11.11 -6.30
N PRO A 186 12.24 11.34 -5.37
CA PRO A 186 13.02 12.58 -5.34
C PRO A 186 13.91 12.81 -6.58
N GLU A 187 14.29 11.76 -7.31
CA GLU A 187 15.14 11.85 -8.50
C GLU A 187 14.35 12.21 -9.77
N VAL A 188 13.02 12.00 -9.75
CA VAL A 188 12.16 12.17 -10.93
C VAL A 188 12.20 13.57 -11.53
N PRO A 189 12.08 14.68 -10.75
CA PRO A 189 12.10 16.03 -11.34
C PRO A 189 13.35 16.29 -12.17
N SER A 190 14.51 15.98 -11.62
CA SER A 190 15.80 16.18 -12.28
C SER A 190 15.96 15.29 -13.53
N ALA A 191 15.45 14.05 -13.48
CA ALA A 191 15.51 13.13 -14.62
C ALA A 191 14.61 13.59 -15.78
N LEU A 192 13.40 14.09 -15.47
CA LEU A 192 12.51 14.68 -16.46
C LEU A 192 13.09 15.95 -17.06
N ASP A 193 13.54 16.89 -16.22
CA ASP A 193 14.09 18.18 -16.68
C ASP A 193 15.28 18.00 -17.62
N ARG A 194 16.19 17.12 -17.28
CA ARG A 194 17.38 16.83 -18.10
C ARG A 194 17.11 15.87 -19.27
N GLY A 195 15.87 15.41 -19.48
CA GLY A 195 15.53 14.48 -20.57
C GLY A 195 16.15 13.08 -20.42
N VAL A 196 16.54 12.70 -19.21
CA VAL A 196 17.00 11.33 -18.91
C VAL A 196 15.86 10.34 -19.12
N VAL A 197 14.62 10.76 -18.82
CA VAL A 197 13.39 10.01 -19.09
C VAL A 197 12.39 10.85 -19.87
N ASP A 198 11.61 10.20 -20.75
CA ASP A 198 10.52 10.79 -21.54
C ASP A 198 9.20 10.81 -20.80
N GLY A 199 9.06 9.98 -19.77
CA GLY A 199 7.84 9.83 -18.98
C GLY A 199 8.05 8.93 -17.77
N ILE A 200 6.95 8.71 -17.03
CA ILE A 200 6.97 8.01 -15.74
C ILE A 200 5.75 7.09 -15.58
N PHE A 201 5.92 6.03 -14.84
CA PHE A 201 4.83 5.24 -14.29
C PHE A 201 4.49 5.74 -12.89
N THR A 202 3.26 6.20 -12.70
CA THR A 202 2.70 6.61 -11.41
C THR A 202 1.18 6.72 -11.49
N ALA A 203 0.50 6.80 -10.34
CA ALA A 203 -0.88 7.23 -10.28
C ALA A 203 -1.01 8.75 -10.56
N GLY A 204 -2.21 9.24 -10.85
CA GLY A 204 -2.45 10.65 -11.14
C GLY A 204 -2.01 11.57 -10.01
N VAL A 205 -2.27 11.19 -8.74
CA VAL A 205 -1.80 11.95 -7.57
C VAL A 205 -0.28 12.13 -7.53
N GLY A 206 0.48 11.19 -8.10
CA GLY A 206 1.92 11.34 -8.29
C GLY A 206 2.25 12.30 -9.44
N ALA A 207 1.49 12.27 -10.53
CA ALA A 207 1.73 13.13 -11.68
C ALA A 207 1.53 14.62 -11.36
N VAL A 208 0.57 14.96 -10.48
CA VAL A 208 0.36 16.35 -10.02
C VAL A 208 1.61 16.95 -9.39
N LEU A 209 2.41 16.16 -8.69
CA LEU A 209 3.68 16.63 -8.10
C LEU A 209 4.67 17.14 -9.17
N TRP A 210 4.54 16.64 -10.39
CA TRP A 210 5.46 16.94 -11.51
C TRP A 210 4.73 17.53 -12.71
N LYS A 211 3.56 18.15 -12.47
CA LYS A 211 2.67 18.65 -13.53
C LYS A 211 3.33 19.64 -14.48
N ASP A 212 4.32 20.41 -14.02
CA ASP A 212 5.01 21.40 -14.85
C ASP A 212 6.04 20.75 -15.81
N LEU A 213 6.40 19.48 -15.57
CA LEU A 213 7.37 18.71 -16.35
C LEU A 213 6.73 17.70 -17.31
N LEU A 214 5.44 17.47 -17.20
CA LEU A 214 4.67 16.50 -17.97
C LEU A 214 3.53 17.23 -18.72
N LYS A 215 2.98 16.60 -19.76
CA LYS A 215 1.89 17.19 -20.57
C LYS A 215 0.83 16.17 -20.99
N TYR A 216 1.16 14.89 -20.93
CA TYR A 216 0.31 13.84 -21.48
C TYR A 216 0.10 12.73 -20.47
N GLY A 217 -1.13 12.20 -20.43
CA GLY A 217 -1.48 10.99 -19.68
C GLY A 217 -1.97 9.90 -20.64
N PHE A 218 -1.49 8.67 -20.43
CA PHE A 218 -2.04 7.48 -21.06
C PHE A 218 -2.56 6.55 -19.97
N LEU A 219 -3.88 6.54 -19.80
CA LEU A 219 -4.57 5.79 -18.77
C LEU A 219 -4.70 4.32 -19.16
N ILE A 220 -3.56 3.64 -19.21
CA ILE A 220 -3.49 2.20 -19.41
C ILE A 220 -3.26 1.52 -18.06
N PRO A 221 -4.02 0.44 -17.74
CA PRO A 221 -3.82 -0.31 -16.52
C PRO A 221 -2.44 -0.99 -16.51
N VAL A 222 -1.48 -0.45 -15.78
CA VAL A 222 -0.17 -1.06 -15.64
C VAL A 222 -0.18 -2.06 -14.49
N ASN A 223 -0.24 -1.59 -13.27
CA ASN A 223 -0.22 -2.42 -12.07
C ASN A 223 -0.76 -1.69 -10.86
N TRP A 224 -0.96 -2.42 -9.78
CA TRP A 224 -1.39 -1.91 -8.49
C TRP A 224 -0.23 -1.91 -7.50
N ASN A 225 -0.23 -0.95 -6.60
CA ASN A 225 0.60 -0.97 -5.41
C ASN A 225 -0.29 -1.20 -4.20
N ASN A 226 0.08 -2.13 -3.36
CA ASN A 226 -0.65 -2.50 -2.15
C ASN A 226 0.24 -2.28 -0.92
N SER A 227 -0.35 -1.82 0.16
CA SER A 227 0.30 -1.63 1.45
C SER A 227 -0.38 -2.46 2.52
N TYR A 228 0.37 -2.79 3.57
CA TYR A 228 -0.12 -3.58 4.69
C TYR A 228 0.15 -2.84 6.01
N ILE A 229 -0.87 -2.77 6.84
CA ILE A 229 -0.72 -2.34 8.23
C ILE A 229 -0.37 -3.59 9.02
N ILE A 230 0.83 -3.63 9.60
CA ILE A 230 1.44 -4.80 10.22
C ILE A 230 1.92 -4.49 11.63
N ALA A 231 1.87 -5.49 12.50
CA ALA A 231 2.34 -5.37 13.88
C ALA A 231 3.35 -6.46 14.23
N ASN A 232 4.26 -6.17 15.14
CA ASN A 232 5.13 -7.17 15.76
C ASN A 232 4.27 -8.20 16.50
N ALA A 233 4.47 -9.50 16.21
CA ALA A 233 3.64 -10.57 16.74
C ALA A 233 3.77 -10.72 18.27
N GLU A 234 4.98 -10.55 18.82
CA GLU A 234 5.20 -10.66 20.27
C GLU A 234 4.50 -9.51 21.01
N ALA A 235 4.66 -8.27 20.53
CA ALA A 235 3.99 -7.10 21.10
C ALA A 235 2.47 -7.22 21.01
N PHE A 236 1.96 -7.69 19.85
CA PHE A 236 0.52 -7.91 19.63
C PHE A 236 -0.04 -8.97 20.58
N ASN A 237 0.65 -10.09 20.74
CA ASN A 237 0.21 -11.20 21.60
C ASN A 237 0.26 -10.86 23.10
N LYS A 238 1.00 -9.83 23.51
CA LYS A 238 1.01 -9.32 24.91
C LYS A 238 -0.21 -8.45 25.21
N LEU A 239 -0.92 -7.97 24.21
CA LEU A 239 -2.16 -7.22 24.40
C LEU A 239 -3.29 -8.15 24.86
N SER A 240 -4.22 -7.61 25.65
CA SER A 240 -5.47 -8.33 25.95
C SER A 240 -6.27 -8.62 24.68
N PRO A 241 -7.13 -9.65 24.65
CA PRO A 241 -7.98 -9.93 23.50
C PRO A 241 -8.85 -8.74 23.07
N ASP A 242 -9.30 -7.92 24.01
CA ASP A 242 -10.05 -6.69 23.72
C ASP A 242 -9.21 -5.65 22.98
N LEU A 243 -7.99 -5.39 23.46
CA LEU A 243 -7.05 -4.47 22.80
C LEU A 243 -6.63 -4.96 21.42
N GLN A 244 -6.40 -6.28 21.26
CA GLN A 244 -6.12 -6.89 19.96
C GLN A 244 -7.27 -6.66 18.97
N GLY A 245 -8.51 -6.86 19.43
CA GLY A 245 -9.72 -6.63 18.62
C GLY A 245 -9.87 -5.17 18.21
N LYS A 246 -9.69 -4.24 19.14
CA LYS A 246 -9.75 -2.79 18.90
C LYS A 246 -8.67 -2.34 17.92
N LEU A 247 -7.43 -2.82 18.08
CA LEU A 247 -6.32 -2.51 17.18
C LEU A 247 -6.58 -3.02 15.75
N ARG A 248 -7.06 -4.26 15.60
CA ARG A 248 -7.44 -4.81 14.28
C ARG A 248 -8.52 -3.96 13.61
N LYS A 249 -9.57 -3.61 14.36
CA LYS A 249 -10.65 -2.78 13.85
C LYS A 249 -10.15 -1.40 13.42
N ALA A 250 -9.35 -0.73 14.25
CA ALA A 250 -8.76 0.57 13.91
C ALA A 250 -7.89 0.50 12.64
N ALA A 251 -7.08 -0.55 12.50
CA ALA A 251 -6.25 -0.75 11.31
C ALA A 251 -7.09 -0.99 10.04
N GLN A 252 -8.16 -1.78 10.12
CA GLN A 252 -9.08 -2.02 9.01
C GLN A 252 -9.81 -0.74 8.59
N GLU A 253 -10.29 0.04 9.55
CA GLU A 253 -10.93 1.35 9.30
C GLU A 253 -9.96 2.33 8.64
N ALA A 254 -8.71 2.39 9.10
CA ALA A 254 -7.68 3.24 8.50
C ALA A 254 -7.28 2.77 7.09
N GLY A 255 -7.15 1.48 6.86
CA GLY A 255 -6.87 0.91 5.54
C GLY A 255 -7.98 1.25 4.54
N LYS A 256 -9.26 1.05 4.95
CA LYS A 256 -10.41 1.44 4.13
C LYS A 256 -10.43 2.94 3.85
N TRP A 257 -10.20 3.77 4.87
CA TRP A 257 -10.16 5.23 4.71
C TRP A 257 -9.06 5.66 3.72
N ASN A 258 -7.86 5.05 3.81
CA ASN A 258 -6.77 5.29 2.87
C ASN A 258 -7.20 4.99 1.44
N GLN A 259 -7.77 3.82 1.20
CA GLN A 259 -8.20 3.39 -0.14
C GLN A 259 -9.30 4.29 -0.71
N ASP A 260 -10.34 4.59 0.07
CA ASP A 260 -11.46 5.43 -0.36
C ASP A 260 -11.00 6.87 -0.64
N THR A 261 -10.14 7.43 0.22
CA THR A 261 -9.59 8.78 0.06
C THR A 261 -8.71 8.86 -1.19
N MET A 262 -7.78 7.93 -1.38
CA MET A 262 -6.92 7.92 -2.57
C MET A 262 -7.71 7.70 -3.86
N ARG A 263 -8.75 6.86 -3.83
CA ARG A 263 -9.63 6.66 -4.99
C ARG A 263 -10.36 7.95 -5.38
N LYS A 264 -10.83 8.71 -4.39
CA LYS A 264 -11.46 10.01 -4.62
C LYS A 264 -10.45 11.02 -5.15
N GLU A 265 -9.31 11.15 -4.51
CA GLU A 265 -8.23 12.07 -4.92
C GLU A 265 -7.73 11.74 -6.33
N GLU A 266 -7.67 10.47 -6.73
CA GLU A 266 -7.28 10.07 -8.09
C GLU A 266 -8.27 10.61 -9.14
N THR A 267 -9.57 10.52 -8.86
CA THR A 267 -10.61 11.08 -9.74
C THR A 267 -10.49 12.60 -9.87
N ASP A 268 -10.33 13.29 -8.73
CA ASP A 268 -10.15 14.73 -8.68
C ASP A 268 -8.87 15.15 -9.42
N THR A 269 -7.80 14.37 -9.28
CA THR A 269 -6.50 14.64 -9.89
C THR A 269 -6.53 14.56 -11.42
N VAL A 270 -7.16 13.56 -11.99
CA VAL A 270 -7.31 13.44 -13.45
C VAL A 270 -8.01 14.68 -14.00
N LYS A 271 -9.06 15.16 -13.30
CA LYS A 271 -9.73 16.40 -13.67
C LYS A 271 -8.81 17.62 -13.54
N ILE A 272 -8.09 17.76 -12.44
CA ILE A 272 -7.14 18.87 -12.23
C ILE A 272 -6.09 18.93 -13.34
N LEU A 273 -5.56 17.78 -13.75
CA LEU A 273 -4.58 17.71 -14.84
C LEU A 273 -5.20 18.07 -16.19
N ALA A 274 -6.43 17.60 -16.47
CA ALA A 274 -7.15 17.97 -17.68
C ALA A 274 -7.42 19.48 -17.74
N ASP A 275 -7.91 20.08 -16.65
CA ASP A 275 -8.14 21.53 -16.52
C ASP A 275 -6.81 22.34 -16.65
N ALA A 276 -5.69 21.76 -16.26
CA ALA A 276 -4.34 22.34 -16.46
C ALA A 276 -3.78 22.16 -17.87
N GLY A 277 -4.60 21.69 -18.82
CA GLY A 277 -4.24 21.57 -20.24
C GLY A 277 -3.49 20.28 -20.60
N TYR A 278 -3.59 19.23 -19.75
CA TYR A 278 -3.07 17.92 -20.13
C TYR A 278 -3.94 17.28 -21.20
N THR A 279 -3.30 16.63 -22.16
CA THR A 279 -3.99 15.71 -23.07
C THR A 279 -3.97 14.32 -22.45
N ILE A 280 -5.14 13.82 -22.06
CA ILE A 280 -5.30 12.50 -21.42
C ILE A 280 -5.97 11.57 -22.43
N THR A 281 -5.30 10.45 -22.72
CA THR A 281 -5.80 9.37 -23.57
C THR A 281 -6.11 8.17 -22.69
N THR A 282 -7.30 7.59 -22.84
CA THR A 282 -7.66 6.33 -22.18
C THR A 282 -7.38 5.17 -23.13
N ALA A 283 -6.69 4.14 -22.63
CA ALA A 283 -6.46 2.92 -23.38
C ALA A 283 -7.79 2.18 -23.67
N THR A 284 -7.86 1.53 -24.81
CA THR A 284 -9.02 0.68 -25.14
C THR A 284 -8.98 -0.62 -24.31
N PRO A 285 -10.10 -1.34 -24.19
CA PRO A 285 -10.13 -2.67 -23.56
C PRO A 285 -9.15 -3.66 -24.21
N GLU A 286 -8.96 -3.56 -25.53
CA GLU A 286 -8.03 -4.38 -26.30
C GLU A 286 -6.58 -4.09 -25.92
N GLU A 287 -6.22 -2.82 -25.76
CA GLU A 287 -4.89 -2.39 -25.29
C GLU A 287 -4.63 -2.92 -23.88
N ALA A 288 -5.60 -2.80 -22.98
CA ALA A 288 -5.50 -3.34 -21.64
C ALA A 288 -5.35 -4.87 -21.62
N ALA A 289 -6.08 -5.57 -22.49
CA ALA A 289 -5.95 -7.02 -22.65
C ALA A 289 -4.59 -7.41 -23.22
N LYS A 290 -4.04 -6.62 -24.14
CA LYS A 290 -2.71 -6.82 -24.73
C LYS A 290 -1.60 -6.74 -23.67
N VAL A 291 -1.71 -5.85 -22.68
CA VAL A 291 -0.77 -5.84 -21.54
C VAL A 291 -0.77 -7.21 -20.86
N ALA A 292 -1.95 -7.70 -20.47
CA ALA A 292 -2.08 -8.98 -19.78
C ALA A 292 -1.48 -10.13 -20.61
N THR A 293 -1.87 -10.25 -21.88
CA THR A 293 -1.38 -11.32 -22.77
C THR A 293 0.14 -11.28 -22.94
N THR A 294 0.71 -10.09 -23.12
CA THR A 294 2.16 -9.91 -23.29
C THR A 294 2.92 -10.24 -21.99
N MET A 295 2.31 -10.00 -20.84
CA MET A 295 2.97 -10.18 -19.54
C MET A 295 2.79 -11.59 -18.93
N GLN A 296 1.86 -12.41 -19.43
CA GLN A 296 1.63 -13.76 -18.88
C GLN A 296 2.89 -14.61 -18.75
N PRO A 297 3.80 -14.71 -19.75
CA PRO A 297 5.02 -15.50 -19.59
C PRO A 297 5.90 -14.98 -18.45
N TYR A 298 5.94 -13.65 -18.28
CA TYR A 298 6.70 -13.05 -17.18
C TYR A 298 6.08 -13.37 -15.82
N TRP A 299 4.76 -13.40 -15.68
CA TRP A 299 4.12 -13.77 -14.41
C TRP A 299 4.54 -15.17 -13.96
N ASP A 300 4.59 -16.13 -14.91
CA ASP A 300 4.98 -17.50 -14.62
C ASP A 300 6.47 -17.60 -14.23
N GLU A 301 7.34 -16.92 -14.94
CA GLU A 301 8.78 -16.83 -14.63
C GLU A 301 9.00 -16.17 -13.26
N TRP A 302 8.31 -15.07 -13.02
CA TRP A 302 8.37 -14.31 -11.77
C TRP A 302 7.93 -15.17 -10.57
N ALA A 303 6.82 -15.90 -10.69
CA ALA A 303 6.33 -16.75 -9.62
C ALA A 303 7.26 -17.95 -9.37
N LYS A 304 7.73 -18.62 -10.44
CA LYS A 304 8.68 -19.75 -10.33
C LYS A 304 9.95 -19.35 -9.61
N SER A 305 10.49 -18.17 -9.87
CA SER A 305 11.70 -17.66 -9.20
C SER A 305 11.52 -17.41 -7.68
N ARG A 306 10.27 -17.36 -7.20
CA ARG A 306 9.91 -17.07 -5.79
C ARG A 306 9.37 -18.27 -5.02
N GLY A 307 9.26 -19.43 -5.69
CA GLY A 307 8.95 -20.71 -5.05
C GLY A 307 7.51 -21.19 -5.25
N PRO A 308 7.24 -22.43 -4.84
CA PRO A 308 6.01 -23.16 -5.19
C PRO A 308 4.75 -22.52 -4.61
N VAL A 309 4.83 -21.92 -3.42
CA VAL A 309 3.68 -21.26 -2.79
C VAL A 309 3.24 -20.04 -3.60
N VAL A 310 4.19 -19.28 -4.17
CA VAL A 310 3.88 -18.12 -5.02
C VAL A 310 3.28 -18.57 -6.34
N VAL A 311 3.76 -19.68 -6.92
CA VAL A 311 3.17 -20.29 -8.12
C VAL A 311 1.71 -20.70 -7.87
N GLU A 312 1.44 -21.39 -6.76
CA GLU A 312 0.09 -21.83 -6.38
C GLU A 312 -0.83 -20.61 -6.17
N ALA A 313 -0.39 -19.62 -5.41
CA ALA A 313 -1.17 -18.42 -5.12
C ALA A 313 -1.50 -17.62 -6.39
N LEU A 314 -0.51 -17.45 -7.30
CA LEU A 314 -0.73 -16.81 -8.59
C LEU A 314 -1.75 -17.57 -9.44
N ALA A 315 -1.66 -18.91 -9.50
CA ALA A 315 -2.61 -19.73 -10.24
C ALA A 315 -4.05 -19.54 -9.71
N LYS A 316 -4.24 -19.51 -8.39
CA LYS A 316 -5.55 -19.25 -7.78
C LYS A 316 -6.06 -17.83 -8.06
N VAL A 317 -5.19 -16.83 -8.00
CA VAL A 317 -5.57 -15.45 -8.37
C VAL A 317 -6.00 -15.40 -9.83
N ARG A 318 -5.24 -15.99 -10.74
CA ARG A 318 -5.59 -16.06 -12.17
C ARG A 318 -6.95 -16.72 -12.40
N ALA A 319 -7.20 -17.85 -11.74
CA ALA A 319 -8.49 -18.55 -11.81
C ALA A 319 -9.64 -17.67 -11.32
N ALA A 320 -9.47 -16.97 -10.19
CA ALA A 320 -10.48 -16.07 -9.65
C ALA A 320 -10.75 -14.85 -10.55
N LEU A 321 -9.76 -14.45 -11.37
CA LEU A 321 -9.87 -13.36 -12.34
C LEU A 321 -10.27 -13.84 -13.75
N GLY A 322 -10.45 -15.15 -13.98
CA GLY A 322 -10.79 -15.73 -15.29
C GLY A 322 -9.63 -15.66 -16.32
N ARG A 323 -8.38 -15.88 -15.88
CA ARG A 323 -7.14 -15.76 -16.69
C ARG A 323 -6.23 -16.97 -16.58
#